data_b00ffe790fb98d510824d167542c4b69
#
_entry.id   b00ffe790fb98d510824d167542c4b69
#
_cell.length_a   1.000
_cell.length_b   1.000
_cell.length_c   1.000
_cell.angle_alpha   90.00
_cell.angle_beta   90.00
_cell.angle_gamma   90.00
#
_symmetry.space_group_name_H-M   'P 1'
#
loop_
_entity.id
_entity.type
_entity.pdbx_description
1 polymer ?
#
loop_
_entity_poly.entity_id
_entity_poly.type
_entity_poly.pdbx_seq_one_letter_code
_entity_poly.pdbx_strand_id
1 'polypeptide(L)'
;SGEIPRIYASKSLINESVVRLEPVTAQLTVNVLNAPDDFESLTLRIPGMTDVLYVSSLKTEGRRSLQKKEITLPKGQNSGSFTLFPILGQGNWALSYSAAYTDGTACEGSIKLEHFIQSGDEVKLIVDLKTSVMTYETSRYDSDRTISSSHPFMNMWADGQEHINANSFYNVYVEQGGRWRAIDVRKALCSDAKNHDRIWNDWNNSKKLRDTMSYARVINPFEGAVKVRVEKRGTAFKGVEVRPSSYQIPVEKITDNMIEFSLPGYEKRKVSVEFDGDRQHNLFLLGGRPDKDKPAQSSGDVIYCGPGEHVVSKLVLTDNQTLYVDEGAVLYTCIEVTGDNVTIAGNGIISGEKLPHTGSLYAEGARLIRVADNTKVISNFKIKDVTLIDSPNWTLALYGTKDAVIDNVNIICWILNGDGIDLTCSTGATVKDCFVRTYDDCISLKILGLYGGAKANTNHVQVDNCLLWCDLARCVMVGPEVGTKGEWIYSIHDCEIKNCIVLESTGTMLSVGQEPLSEGGTAMPIKNITFSDIQVDNMKIKESGHPIYVFQSATHQEGCQMENILFKNIRFDDRFGFKNKLVVSSEDARNTISNLVFENIIHNGKAITEGDVEIQGNVNVEIK
;
A
#
# COMPACT_ATOMS: atom_id res chain seq x y z
N SER A 1 -29.34 1.92 26.14
CA SER A 1 -29.40 2.35 24.73
C SER A 1 -30.60 3.28 24.56
N GLY A 2 -30.38 4.59 24.66
CA GLY A 2 -31.43 5.58 24.44
C GLY A 2 -31.48 5.93 22.95
N GLU A 3 -32.69 6.00 22.39
CA GLU A 3 -32.88 6.61 21.07
C GLU A 3 -32.46 8.06 21.13
N ILE A 4 -31.72 8.51 20.10
CA ILE A 4 -31.38 9.92 19.95
C ILE A 4 -32.58 10.60 19.32
N PRO A 5 -33.21 11.58 19.98
CA PRO A 5 -34.34 12.30 19.38
C PRO A 5 -33.85 13.17 18.22
N ARG A 6 -34.73 13.46 17.26
CA ARG A 6 -34.46 14.42 16.21
C ARG A 6 -34.34 15.80 16.85
N ILE A 7 -33.17 16.43 16.79
CA ILE A 7 -32.86 17.67 17.47
C ILE A 7 -32.77 18.80 16.44
N TYR A 8 -33.46 19.91 16.70
CA TYR A 8 -33.39 21.13 15.93
C TYR A 8 -32.91 22.27 16.82
N ALA A 9 -32.10 23.14 16.28
CA ALA A 9 -31.63 24.30 16.99
C ALA A 9 -31.54 25.53 16.09
N SER A 10 -31.68 26.71 16.65
CA SER A 10 -31.51 27.96 15.94
C SER A 10 -30.06 28.42 15.96
N LYS A 11 -29.53 28.78 14.81
CA LYS A 11 -28.19 29.39 14.69
C LYS A 11 -28.17 30.88 14.85
N SER A 12 -29.32 31.54 14.63
CA SER A 12 -29.46 32.99 14.76
C SER A 12 -30.93 33.38 14.97
N LEU A 13 -31.15 34.44 15.69
CA LEU A 13 -32.44 35.13 15.72
C LEU A 13 -32.57 35.96 14.44
N ILE A 14 -33.56 35.62 13.60
CA ILE A 14 -33.82 36.32 12.33
C ILE A 14 -34.88 37.41 12.53
N ASN A 15 -34.86 38.25 13.39
CA ASN A 15 -35.87 39.18 13.90
C ASN A 15 -36.55 38.66 15.17
N GLU A 16 -37.03 39.58 15.96
CA GLU A 16 -37.67 39.31 17.24
C GLU A 16 -38.91 38.40 17.18
N SER A 17 -39.40 38.08 15.99
CA SER A 17 -40.63 37.30 15.81
C SER A 17 -40.48 35.96 15.08
N VAL A 18 -39.33 35.63 14.50
CA VAL A 18 -39.15 34.42 13.72
C VAL A 18 -37.83 33.70 14.11
N VAL A 19 -37.97 32.48 14.62
CA VAL A 19 -36.85 31.62 14.92
C VAL A 19 -36.79 30.54 13.83
N ARG A 20 -35.74 30.51 13.06
CA ARG A 20 -35.49 29.43 12.10
C ARG A 20 -34.75 28.30 12.82
N LEU A 21 -35.39 27.14 12.92
CA LEU A 21 -34.79 25.92 13.48
C LEU A 21 -34.13 25.12 12.38
N GLU A 22 -32.87 24.74 12.59
CA GLU A 22 -32.11 23.83 11.72
C GLU A 22 -31.87 22.48 12.41
N PRO A 23 -31.96 21.36 11.68
CA PRO A 23 -31.68 20.07 12.27
C PRO A 23 -30.18 19.95 12.66
N VAL A 24 -29.92 19.39 13.83
CA VAL A 24 -28.55 19.08 14.32
C VAL A 24 -28.27 17.59 14.32
N THR A 25 -29.25 16.79 13.92
CA THR A 25 -29.14 15.32 13.75
C THR A 25 -29.53 14.94 12.33
N ALA A 26 -29.08 13.75 11.90
CA ALA A 26 -29.45 13.12 10.64
C ALA A 26 -30.44 11.98 10.87
N GLN A 27 -31.15 11.57 9.82
CA GLN A 27 -32.03 10.41 9.83
C GLN A 27 -31.46 9.30 8.92
N LEU A 28 -31.35 8.10 9.45
CA LEU A 28 -30.95 6.91 8.70
C LEU A 28 -32.11 5.93 8.66
N THR A 29 -32.56 5.57 7.48
CA THR A 29 -33.55 4.49 7.27
C THR A 29 -32.87 3.31 6.61
N VAL A 30 -33.09 2.13 7.13
CA VAL A 30 -32.54 0.87 6.61
C VAL A 30 -33.69 0.01 6.11
N ASN A 31 -33.61 -0.47 4.87
CA ASN A 31 -34.54 -1.41 4.28
C ASN A 31 -33.82 -2.70 3.88
N VAL A 32 -34.36 -3.84 4.26
CA VAL A 32 -33.87 -5.17 3.90
C VAL A 32 -34.80 -5.74 2.84
N LEU A 33 -34.25 -6.09 1.69
CA LEU A 33 -34.98 -6.69 0.57
C LEU A 33 -34.57 -8.14 0.39
N ASN A 34 -35.50 -8.96 -0.13
CA ASN A 34 -35.26 -10.35 -0.52
C ASN A 34 -34.61 -11.19 0.59
N ALA A 35 -35.03 -10.97 1.85
CA ALA A 35 -34.56 -11.77 2.97
C ALA A 35 -35.01 -13.23 2.79
N PRO A 36 -34.09 -14.21 2.81
CA PRO A 36 -34.46 -15.61 2.69
C PRO A 36 -35.11 -16.13 3.98
N ASP A 37 -35.73 -17.30 3.93
CA ASP A 37 -36.49 -17.88 5.08
C ASP A 37 -35.61 -18.16 6.29
N ASP A 38 -34.33 -18.46 6.06
CA ASP A 38 -33.30 -18.70 7.08
C ASP A 38 -32.62 -17.43 7.63
N PHE A 39 -33.02 -16.24 7.19
CA PHE A 39 -32.56 -14.98 7.74
C PHE A 39 -32.99 -14.78 9.18
N GLU A 40 -32.10 -14.41 10.07
CA GLU A 40 -32.38 -14.16 11.49
C GLU A 40 -32.31 -12.68 11.87
N SER A 41 -31.27 -11.98 11.43
CA SER A 41 -31.08 -10.57 11.77
C SER A 41 -30.09 -9.87 10.83
N LEU A 42 -30.24 -8.56 10.72
CA LEU A 42 -29.25 -7.70 10.09
C LEU A 42 -28.70 -6.71 11.13
N THR A 43 -27.41 -6.73 11.35
CA THR A 43 -26.70 -5.74 12.17
C THR A 43 -25.95 -4.75 11.29
N LEU A 44 -26.33 -3.48 11.36
CA LEU A 44 -25.66 -2.37 10.72
C LEU A 44 -24.63 -1.77 11.67
N ARG A 45 -23.43 -1.54 11.20
CA ARG A 45 -22.34 -0.88 11.93
C ARG A 45 -22.06 0.49 11.31
N ILE A 46 -22.14 1.51 12.14
CA ILE A 46 -21.96 2.92 11.77
C ILE A 46 -20.73 3.42 12.52
N PRO A 47 -19.58 3.59 11.84
CA PRO A 47 -18.39 4.15 12.46
C PRO A 47 -18.42 5.68 12.49
N GLY A 48 -17.59 6.27 13.31
CA GLY A 48 -17.27 7.70 13.20
C GLY A 48 -18.30 8.68 13.72
N MET A 49 -19.29 8.26 14.53
CA MET A 49 -20.28 9.17 15.12
C MET A 49 -19.67 10.08 16.18
N THR A 50 -20.09 11.35 16.15
CA THR A 50 -19.83 12.28 17.25
C THR A 50 -20.71 11.95 18.46
N ASP A 51 -20.21 12.25 19.66
CA ASP A 51 -20.90 11.97 20.93
C ASP A 51 -21.19 13.22 21.77
N VAL A 52 -20.73 14.38 21.34
CA VAL A 52 -20.89 15.65 22.05
C VAL A 52 -21.47 16.72 21.13
N LEU A 53 -22.52 17.40 21.59
CA LEU A 53 -23.07 18.58 20.98
C LEU A 53 -22.78 19.81 21.85
N TYR A 54 -22.02 20.76 21.31
CA TYR A 54 -21.84 22.08 21.96
C TYR A 54 -23.01 22.98 21.63
N VAL A 55 -23.89 23.21 22.60
CA VAL A 55 -25.14 23.97 22.42
C VAL A 55 -24.87 25.42 21.99
N SER A 56 -23.79 26.03 22.48
CA SER A 56 -23.44 27.39 22.14
C SER A 56 -22.99 27.61 20.70
N SER A 57 -22.40 26.59 20.08
CA SER A 57 -21.87 26.70 18.70
C SER A 57 -22.60 25.80 17.72
N LEU A 58 -23.47 24.93 18.20
CA LEU A 58 -24.16 23.86 17.47
C LEU A 58 -23.17 22.92 16.71
N LYS A 59 -21.94 22.83 17.21
CA LYS A 59 -20.95 21.92 16.69
C LYS A 59 -21.01 20.60 17.41
N THR A 60 -20.79 19.51 16.67
CA THR A 60 -20.65 18.17 17.24
C THR A 60 -19.17 17.75 17.22
N GLU A 61 -18.74 17.02 18.21
CA GLU A 61 -17.35 16.56 18.36
C GLU A 61 -17.30 15.20 19.02
N GLY A 62 -16.26 14.40 18.69
CA GLY A 62 -15.91 13.19 19.40
C GLY A 62 -14.80 13.48 20.43
N ARG A 63 -15.09 13.34 21.71
CA ARG A 63 -14.15 13.73 22.78
C ARG A 63 -12.99 12.77 23.00
N ARG A 64 -13.15 11.47 22.75
CA ARG A 64 -12.13 10.45 23.06
C ARG A 64 -11.81 9.54 21.90
N SER A 65 -12.81 9.18 21.14
CA SER A 65 -12.75 8.44 19.89
C SER A 65 -14.10 8.62 19.22
N LEU A 66 -14.12 8.54 17.88
CA LEU A 66 -15.38 8.51 17.16
C LEU A 66 -16.11 7.22 17.54
N GLN A 67 -17.35 7.34 17.98
CA GLN A 67 -18.13 6.21 18.49
C GLN A 67 -18.58 5.31 17.33
N LYS A 68 -18.64 4.01 17.61
CA LYS A 68 -19.32 3.06 16.73
C LYS A 68 -20.72 2.83 17.26
N LYS A 69 -21.71 2.83 16.35
CA LYS A 69 -23.08 2.44 16.69
C LYS A 69 -23.42 1.18 15.91
N GLU A 70 -23.95 0.21 16.61
CA GLU A 70 -24.56 -0.97 16.01
C GLU A 70 -26.09 -0.89 16.14
N ILE A 71 -26.77 -1.21 15.04
CA ILE A 71 -28.22 -1.22 14.94
C ILE A 71 -28.60 -2.57 14.39
N THR A 72 -29.45 -3.30 15.13
CA THR A 72 -29.90 -4.64 14.71
C THR A 72 -31.38 -4.62 14.36
N LEU A 73 -31.71 -5.11 13.17
CA LEU A 73 -33.06 -5.42 12.71
C LEU A 73 -33.26 -6.94 12.84
N PRO A 74 -34.14 -7.41 13.75
CA PRO A 74 -34.40 -8.83 13.91
C PRO A 74 -35.29 -9.40 12.79
N LYS A 75 -35.39 -10.69 12.69
CA LYS A 75 -36.30 -11.42 11.78
C LYS A 75 -37.72 -10.84 11.84
N GLY A 76 -38.26 -10.59 10.65
CA GLY A 76 -39.61 -10.00 10.51
C GLY A 76 -39.65 -8.48 10.54
N GLN A 77 -38.53 -7.82 10.85
CA GLN A 77 -38.43 -6.37 10.76
C GLN A 77 -37.57 -6.00 9.54
N ASN A 78 -38.22 -5.76 8.41
CA ASN A 78 -37.53 -5.49 7.15
C ASN A 78 -37.20 -3.99 6.94
N SER A 79 -37.55 -3.12 7.90
CA SER A 79 -37.19 -1.70 7.85
C SER A 79 -37.06 -1.12 9.26
N GLY A 80 -36.18 -0.13 9.39
CA GLY A 80 -36.02 0.65 10.62
C GLY A 80 -35.47 2.04 10.33
N SER A 81 -35.92 3.04 11.10
CA SER A 81 -35.44 4.42 11.00
C SER A 81 -34.77 4.84 12.31
N PHE A 82 -33.61 5.48 12.19
CA PHE A 82 -32.75 5.81 13.31
C PHE A 82 -32.23 7.24 13.19
N THR A 83 -32.24 7.93 14.31
CA THR A 83 -31.63 9.27 14.38
C THR A 83 -30.17 9.15 14.78
N LEU A 84 -29.31 9.86 14.08
CA LEU A 84 -27.85 9.84 14.26
C LEU A 84 -27.33 11.25 14.52
N PHE A 85 -26.27 11.36 15.31
CA PHE A 85 -25.43 12.55 15.24
C PHE A 85 -24.63 12.56 13.93
N PRO A 86 -24.19 13.73 13.46
CA PRO A 86 -23.33 13.81 12.30
C PRO A 86 -22.11 12.93 12.45
N ILE A 87 -21.66 12.38 11.33
CA ILE A 87 -20.51 11.53 11.28
C ILE A 87 -19.32 12.35 10.82
N LEU A 88 -18.30 12.42 11.66
CA LEU A 88 -17.00 12.98 11.34
C LEU A 88 -16.06 11.81 11.00
N GLY A 89 -16.21 11.27 9.80
CA GLY A 89 -15.27 10.27 9.29
C GLY A 89 -14.06 10.97 8.70
N GLN A 90 -12.89 10.41 8.90
CA GLN A 90 -11.68 10.75 8.16
C GLN A 90 -11.32 9.56 7.27
N GLY A 91 -10.98 9.85 6.00
CA GLY A 91 -10.53 8.82 5.09
C GLY A 91 -11.62 7.86 4.57
N ASN A 92 -11.34 6.59 4.54
CA ASN A 92 -12.19 5.55 3.93
C ASN A 92 -13.34 5.08 4.85
N TRP A 93 -14.21 5.97 5.19
CA TRP A 93 -15.38 5.68 6.00
C TRP A 93 -16.43 4.86 5.22
N ALA A 94 -16.94 3.80 5.82
CA ALA A 94 -17.98 2.96 5.23
C ALA A 94 -19.01 2.51 6.28
N LEU A 95 -20.25 2.44 5.87
CA LEU A 95 -21.29 1.70 6.58
C LEU A 95 -21.10 0.21 6.27
N SER A 96 -21.19 -0.65 7.27
CA SER A 96 -21.12 -2.09 7.06
C SER A 96 -22.30 -2.81 7.71
N TYR A 97 -22.70 -3.95 7.13
CA TYR A 97 -23.72 -4.80 7.71
C TYR A 97 -23.22 -6.24 7.85
N SER A 98 -23.84 -6.96 8.77
CA SER A 98 -23.73 -8.39 8.90
C SER A 98 -25.14 -8.97 9.01
N ALA A 99 -25.54 -9.81 8.06
CA ALA A 99 -26.80 -10.53 8.08
C ALA A 99 -26.55 -11.95 8.60
N ALA A 100 -27.17 -12.32 9.72
CA ALA A 100 -27.06 -13.63 10.33
C ALA A 100 -28.16 -14.57 9.85
N TYR A 101 -27.84 -15.87 9.78
CA TYR A 101 -28.74 -16.92 9.33
C TYR A 101 -28.83 -18.06 10.35
N THR A 102 -29.92 -18.84 10.30
CA THR A 102 -30.21 -19.93 11.27
C THR A 102 -29.17 -21.05 11.30
N ASP A 103 -28.41 -21.21 10.23
CA ASP A 103 -27.33 -22.19 10.12
C ASP A 103 -26.01 -21.74 10.78
N GLY A 104 -26.02 -20.55 11.40
CA GLY A 104 -24.84 -19.93 12.00
C GLY A 104 -23.92 -19.22 11.01
N THR A 105 -24.25 -19.18 9.74
CA THR A 105 -23.51 -18.38 8.74
C THR A 105 -23.89 -16.91 8.79
N ALA A 106 -23.04 -16.06 8.24
CA ALA A 106 -23.32 -14.64 8.08
C ALA A 106 -22.92 -14.17 6.69
N CYS A 107 -23.70 -13.20 6.14
CA CYS A 107 -23.36 -12.44 4.96
C CYS A 107 -23.02 -11.02 5.39
N GLU A 108 -21.90 -10.49 4.93
CA GLU A 108 -21.47 -9.14 5.28
C GLU A 108 -21.26 -8.29 4.03
N GLY A 109 -21.44 -6.99 4.18
CA GLY A 109 -21.18 -6.04 3.13
C GLY A 109 -20.89 -4.66 3.69
N SER A 110 -20.35 -3.80 2.85
CA SER A 110 -20.10 -2.40 3.20
C SER A 110 -20.36 -1.48 2.03
N ILE A 111 -20.71 -0.24 2.32
CA ILE A 111 -20.87 0.81 1.33
C ILE A 111 -20.24 2.10 1.82
N LYS A 112 -19.54 2.78 0.92
CA LYS A 112 -19.08 4.15 1.14
C LYS A 112 -20.11 5.11 0.61
N LEU A 113 -20.51 6.04 1.46
CA LEU A 113 -21.34 7.16 1.03
C LEU A 113 -20.44 8.20 0.33
N GLU A 114 -20.99 8.88 -0.66
CA GLU A 114 -20.27 9.98 -1.35
C GLU A 114 -19.87 11.09 -0.40
N HIS A 115 -20.68 11.29 0.62
CA HIS A 115 -20.46 12.30 1.66
C HIS A 115 -20.71 11.71 3.04
N PHE A 116 -20.05 12.23 4.04
CA PHE A 116 -20.38 11.91 5.43
C PHE A 116 -21.79 12.37 5.76
N ILE A 117 -22.47 11.60 6.60
CA ILE A 117 -23.81 11.95 7.07
C ILE A 117 -23.71 13.20 7.95
N GLN A 118 -24.33 14.26 7.51
CA GLN A 118 -24.32 15.57 8.17
C GLN A 118 -25.65 15.87 8.85
N SER A 119 -25.66 16.96 9.63
CA SER A 119 -26.90 17.49 10.20
C SER A 119 -27.93 17.77 9.12
N GLY A 120 -29.12 17.20 9.28
CA GLY A 120 -30.23 17.38 8.35
C GLY A 120 -30.27 16.39 7.19
N ASP A 121 -29.28 15.55 7.03
CA ASP A 121 -29.31 14.53 5.98
C ASP A 121 -30.36 13.46 6.31
N GLU A 122 -31.04 12.99 5.27
CA GLU A 122 -31.87 11.78 5.29
C GLU A 122 -31.19 10.75 4.38
N VAL A 123 -30.77 9.64 4.96
CA VAL A 123 -30.09 8.56 4.26
C VAL A 123 -30.97 7.33 4.32
N LYS A 124 -31.26 6.76 3.16
CA LYS A 124 -31.99 5.50 3.04
C LYS A 124 -31.03 4.44 2.51
N LEU A 125 -30.71 3.44 3.32
CA LEU A 125 -29.93 2.27 2.94
C LEU A 125 -30.88 1.17 2.48
N ILE A 126 -30.49 0.50 1.41
CA ILE A 126 -31.19 -0.66 0.86
C ILE A 126 -30.19 -1.81 0.83
N VAL A 127 -30.48 -2.86 1.62
CA VAL A 127 -29.66 -4.09 1.66
C VAL A 127 -30.47 -5.20 0.98
N ASP A 128 -30.04 -5.61 -0.19
CA ASP A 128 -30.64 -6.73 -0.91
C ASP A 128 -29.87 -8.02 -0.59
N LEU A 129 -30.47 -8.89 0.20
CA LEU A 129 -29.83 -10.13 0.66
C LEU A 129 -29.76 -11.22 -0.41
N LYS A 130 -30.54 -11.11 -1.51
CA LYS A 130 -30.43 -12.03 -2.64
C LYS A 130 -29.16 -11.79 -3.46
N THR A 131 -28.79 -10.51 -3.64
CA THR A 131 -27.61 -10.11 -4.41
C THR A 131 -26.42 -9.79 -3.52
N SER A 132 -26.63 -9.69 -2.20
CA SER A 132 -25.67 -9.20 -1.22
C SER A 132 -25.19 -7.76 -1.52
N VAL A 133 -26.01 -6.99 -2.21
CA VAL A 133 -25.69 -5.61 -2.60
C VAL A 133 -26.32 -4.63 -1.62
N MET A 134 -25.54 -3.64 -1.20
CA MET A 134 -26.01 -2.48 -0.46
C MET A 134 -26.01 -1.27 -1.38
N THR A 135 -27.13 -0.56 -1.42
CA THR A 135 -27.29 0.72 -2.13
C THR A 135 -27.80 1.79 -1.18
N TYR A 136 -27.72 3.05 -1.56
CA TYR A 136 -28.25 4.14 -0.76
C TYR A 136 -28.86 5.26 -1.61
N GLU A 137 -29.82 5.94 -1.02
CA GLU A 137 -30.38 7.17 -1.49
C GLU A 137 -30.16 8.24 -0.43
N THR A 138 -29.76 9.43 -0.80
CA THR A 138 -29.62 10.57 0.12
C THR A 138 -30.48 11.73 -0.32
N SER A 139 -31.20 12.34 0.61
CA SER A 139 -31.74 13.69 0.47
C SER A 139 -31.09 14.58 1.50
N ARG A 140 -30.56 15.71 1.06
CA ARG A 140 -30.04 16.74 1.97
C ARG A 140 -31.12 17.68 2.37
N TYR A 141 -31.09 18.08 3.63
CA TYR A 141 -31.93 19.18 4.08
C TYR A 141 -31.53 20.47 3.34
N ASP A 142 -32.37 20.85 2.38
CA ASP A 142 -32.18 22.05 1.58
C ASP A 142 -32.64 23.28 2.38
N SER A 143 -31.71 23.88 3.09
CA SER A 143 -31.81 25.25 3.52
C SER A 143 -30.91 26.05 2.61
N ASP A 144 -31.37 26.86 1.69
CA ASP A 144 -30.64 27.87 0.88
C ASP A 144 -29.10 27.99 1.12
N ARG A 145 -28.43 26.88 1.32
CA ARG A 145 -27.01 26.78 1.63
C ARG A 145 -26.23 26.53 0.36
N THR A 146 -25.56 27.56 -0.06
CA THR A 146 -24.25 27.34 -0.68
C THR A 146 -23.46 26.42 0.24
N ILE A 147 -23.12 25.23 -0.21
CA ILE A 147 -22.23 24.31 0.51
C ILE A 147 -20.95 25.08 0.78
N SER A 148 -20.79 25.60 1.99
CA SER A 148 -19.51 26.12 2.39
C SER A 148 -18.62 24.89 2.64
N SER A 149 -17.63 24.69 1.81
CA SER A 149 -16.61 23.67 1.90
C SER A 149 -15.70 23.81 3.13
N SER A 150 -16.16 24.50 4.16
CA SER A 150 -15.41 24.76 5.38
C SER A 150 -15.66 23.71 6.46
N HIS A 151 -15.63 22.43 6.11
CA HIS A 151 -15.44 21.40 7.11
C HIS A 151 -13.97 21.47 7.57
N PRO A 152 -13.66 21.64 8.88
CA PRO A 152 -12.27 21.80 9.34
C PRO A 152 -11.35 20.65 8.94
N PHE A 153 -11.88 19.47 8.63
CA PHE A 153 -11.12 18.33 8.13
C PHE A 153 -10.98 18.29 6.60
N MET A 154 -11.79 19.00 5.84
CA MET A 154 -11.60 19.18 4.40
C MET A 154 -10.49 20.18 4.06
N ASN A 155 -10.16 21.09 4.96
CA ASN A 155 -9.12 22.11 4.79
C ASN A 155 -7.69 21.61 5.09
N MET A 156 -7.50 20.37 5.52
CA MET A 156 -6.14 19.80 5.66
C MET A 156 -5.46 19.57 4.31
N TRP A 157 -6.22 19.56 3.21
CA TRP A 157 -5.69 19.59 1.84
C TRP A 157 -5.88 21.00 1.28
N ALA A 158 -5.00 21.90 1.64
CA ALA A 158 -5.09 23.35 1.36
C ALA A 158 -5.03 23.75 -0.13
N ASP A 159 -5.20 22.83 -1.07
CA ASP A 159 -4.91 23.03 -2.47
C ASP A 159 -6.12 23.03 -3.41
N GLY A 160 -7.34 23.07 -2.90
CA GLY A 160 -8.56 23.18 -3.74
C GLY A 160 -8.83 21.98 -4.64
N GLN A 161 -8.18 20.86 -4.44
CA GLN A 161 -8.49 19.60 -5.13
C GLN A 161 -9.58 18.85 -4.38
N GLU A 162 -10.60 18.41 -5.11
CA GLU A 162 -11.63 17.51 -4.59
C GLU A 162 -10.96 16.29 -3.94
N HIS A 163 -11.47 15.92 -2.77
CA HIS A 163 -10.95 14.79 -2.02
C HIS A 163 -10.90 13.53 -2.85
N ILE A 164 -9.71 13.01 -2.99
CA ILE A 164 -9.37 11.77 -3.65
C ILE A 164 -10.12 10.55 -3.05
N ASN A 165 -10.74 10.69 -1.89
CA ASN A 165 -11.44 9.64 -1.16
C ASN A 165 -12.89 9.40 -1.58
N ALA A 166 -13.45 10.23 -2.46
CA ALA A 166 -14.85 10.14 -2.87
C ALA A 166 -14.98 9.14 -3.96
N ASN A 167 -14.86 8.11 -4.25
CA ASN A 167 -15.16 7.14 -5.32
C ASN A 167 -14.01 6.21 -5.66
N SER A 168 -14.06 5.02 -5.11
CA SER A 168 -13.38 3.87 -5.71
C SER A 168 -13.87 3.69 -7.16
N PHE A 169 -12.95 3.42 -8.08
CA PHE A 169 -13.31 3.07 -9.45
C PHE A 169 -13.98 1.69 -9.55
N TYR A 170 -13.96 0.92 -8.46
CA TYR A 170 -14.38 -0.48 -8.43
C TYR A 170 -15.18 -0.82 -7.20
N ASN A 171 -16.10 -1.78 -7.35
CA ASN A 171 -16.65 -2.57 -6.27
C ASN A 171 -16.07 -3.98 -6.35
N VAL A 172 -15.76 -4.58 -5.21
CA VAL A 172 -15.20 -5.93 -5.13
C VAL A 172 -16.04 -6.77 -4.20
N TYR A 173 -16.33 -7.99 -4.64
CA TYR A 173 -17.12 -8.97 -3.89
C TYR A 173 -16.35 -10.29 -3.81
N VAL A 174 -16.43 -10.96 -2.69
CA VAL A 174 -15.90 -12.32 -2.50
C VAL A 174 -17.02 -13.29 -2.21
N GLU A 175 -16.91 -14.53 -2.71
CA GLU A 175 -17.87 -15.59 -2.40
C GLU A 175 -17.50 -16.28 -1.10
N GLN A 176 -18.50 -16.45 -0.23
CA GLN A 176 -18.38 -17.25 0.99
C GLN A 176 -19.68 -18.01 1.24
N GLY A 177 -19.60 -19.34 1.30
CA GLY A 177 -20.77 -20.19 1.55
C GLY A 177 -21.91 -20.04 0.53
N GLY A 178 -21.58 -19.84 -0.74
CA GLY A 178 -22.57 -19.62 -1.82
C GLY A 178 -23.16 -18.22 -1.86
N ARG A 179 -22.64 -17.28 -1.06
CA ARG A 179 -23.14 -15.90 -0.97
C ARG A 179 -22.02 -14.90 -1.30
N TRP A 180 -22.36 -13.78 -1.91
CA TRP A 180 -21.43 -12.71 -2.23
C TRP A 180 -21.38 -11.67 -1.13
N ARG A 181 -20.16 -11.36 -0.69
CA ARG A 181 -19.86 -10.35 0.32
C ARG A 181 -19.05 -9.22 -0.32
N ALA A 182 -19.51 -7.99 -0.17
CA ALA A 182 -18.71 -6.82 -0.57
C ALA A 182 -17.55 -6.62 0.39
N ILE A 183 -16.37 -6.30 -0.16
CA ILE A 183 -15.18 -5.94 0.61
C ILE A 183 -14.79 -4.49 0.36
N ASP A 184 -14.10 -3.89 1.33
CA ASP A 184 -13.67 -2.50 1.26
C ASP A 184 -12.62 -2.31 0.16
N VAL A 185 -12.86 -1.34 -0.73
CA VAL A 185 -11.91 -0.92 -1.77
C VAL A 185 -11.41 0.46 -1.44
N ARG A 186 -10.10 0.57 -1.32
CA ARG A 186 -9.41 1.79 -0.92
C ARG A 186 -8.59 2.36 -2.07
N LYS A 187 -8.16 3.60 -1.91
CA LYS A 187 -7.29 4.29 -2.85
C LYS A 187 -5.93 4.53 -2.23
N ALA A 188 -4.91 4.50 -3.07
CA ALA A 188 -3.58 4.97 -2.78
C ALA A 188 -3.15 5.94 -3.89
N LEU A 189 -2.24 6.84 -3.58
CA LEU A 189 -1.70 7.79 -4.55
C LEU A 189 -0.89 7.05 -5.62
N CYS A 190 -1.01 7.51 -6.85
CA CYS A 190 -0.21 7.04 -7.98
C CYS A 190 0.20 8.20 -8.88
N SER A 191 0.96 7.87 -9.91
CA SER A 191 1.43 8.80 -10.93
C SER A 191 0.31 9.20 -11.89
N ASP A 192 0.22 10.47 -12.22
CA ASP A 192 -0.33 10.88 -13.51
C ASP A 192 0.76 10.70 -14.58
N ALA A 193 0.60 9.70 -15.44
CA ALA A 193 1.56 9.39 -16.50
C ALA A 193 1.86 10.58 -17.43
N LYS A 194 0.92 11.52 -17.59
CA LYS A 194 1.11 12.73 -18.39
C LYS A 194 2.03 13.77 -17.74
N ASN A 195 2.22 13.69 -16.44
CA ASN A 195 2.95 14.67 -15.66
C ASN A 195 4.26 14.11 -15.05
N HIS A 196 4.66 12.92 -15.46
CA HIS A 196 5.84 12.23 -14.94
C HIS A 196 7.11 13.12 -14.92
N ASP A 197 7.44 13.76 -16.04
CA ASP A 197 8.63 14.62 -16.12
C ASP A 197 8.50 15.90 -15.29
N ARG A 198 7.28 16.40 -15.12
CA ARG A 198 7.03 17.58 -14.29
C ARG A 198 7.14 17.27 -12.81
N ILE A 199 6.78 16.06 -12.41
CA ILE A 199 6.87 15.63 -11.01
C ILE A 199 8.32 15.49 -10.59
N TRP A 200 9.19 14.94 -11.44
CA TRP A 200 10.61 14.86 -11.19
C TRP A 200 11.26 16.23 -11.01
N ASN A 201 10.87 17.20 -11.82
CA ASN A 201 11.46 18.54 -11.82
C ASN A 201 10.83 19.51 -10.81
N ASP A 202 9.68 19.19 -10.23
CA ASP A 202 8.97 20.09 -9.32
C ASP A 202 8.38 19.33 -8.11
N TRP A 203 9.24 19.07 -7.16
CA TRP A 203 8.90 18.38 -5.91
C TRP A 203 7.73 19.01 -5.16
N ASN A 204 7.69 20.35 -5.08
CA ASN A 204 6.66 21.07 -4.32
C ASN A 204 5.28 20.98 -4.97
N ASN A 205 5.22 20.82 -6.28
CA ASN A 205 3.98 20.66 -7.03
C ASN A 205 3.62 19.19 -7.31
N SER A 206 4.47 18.24 -6.97
CA SER A 206 4.22 16.81 -7.22
C SER A 206 2.89 16.34 -6.65
N LYS A 207 2.48 16.86 -5.50
CA LYS A 207 1.18 16.55 -4.87
C LYS A 207 -0.03 16.92 -5.73
N LYS A 208 0.07 18.01 -6.51
CA LYS A 208 -1.03 18.51 -7.36
C LYS A 208 -1.21 17.69 -8.64
N LEU A 209 -0.22 16.87 -8.98
CA LEU A 209 -0.19 16.11 -10.22
C LEU A 209 -0.47 14.61 -9.98
N ARG A 210 -0.93 14.24 -8.80
CA ARG A 210 -1.17 12.85 -8.42
C ARG A 210 -2.56 12.40 -8.84
N ASP A 211 -2.62 11.14 -9.15
CA ASP A 211 -3.82 10.38 -9.39
C ASP A 211 -3.95 9.28 -8.33
N THR A 212 -4.90 8.39 -8.49
CA THR A 212 -5.11 7.30 -7.54
C THR A 212 -5.31 5.97 -8.23
N MET A 213 -4.74 4.95 -7.66
CA MET A 213 -5.06 3.55 -7.93
C MET A 213 -5.96 2.98 -6.84
N SER A 214 -6.58 1.85 -7.11
CA SER A 214 -7.43 1.17 -6.13
C SER A 214 -6.76 -0.08 -5.59
N TYR A 215 -7.03 -0.43 -4.34
CA TYR A 215 -6.63 -1.72 -3.77
C TYR A 215 -7.69 -2.24 -2.80
N ALA A 216 -7.75 -3.55 -2.67
CA ALA A 216 -8.59 -4.24 -1.71
C ALA A 216 -7.81 -5.37 -1.04
N ARG A 217 -7.99 -5.53 0.26
CA ARG A 217 -7.44 -6.66 1.02
C ARG A 217 -8.44 -7.81 0.98
N VAL A 218 -7.98 -8.99 0.61
CA VAL A 218 -8.78 -10.21 0.62
C VAL A 218 -8.23 -11.13 1.70
N ILE A 219 -8.71 -10.97 2.93
CA ILE A 219 -8.31 -11.83 4.05
C ILE A 219 -9.14 -13.10 3.99
N ASN A 220 -8.52 -14.20 3.59
CA ASN A 220 -9.20 -15.48 3.45
C ASN A 220 -8.78 -16.45 4.55
N PRO A 221 -9.73 -16.94 5.37
CA PRO A 221 -9.46 -17.95 6.38
C PRO A 221 -9.22 -19.36 5.80
N PHE A 222 -9.56 -19.57 4.52
CA PHE A 222 -9.43 -20.87 3.88
C PHE A 222 -8.17 -20.94 3.02
N GLU A 223 -7.51 -22.09 2.94
CA GLU A 223 -6.30 -22.28 2.14
C GLU A 223 -6.58 -22.30 0.63
N GLY A 224 -7.81 -22.56 0.21
CA GLY A 224 -8.21 -22.68 -1.18
C GLY A 224 -8.36 -21.36 -1.94
N ALA A 225 -8.68 -21.49 -3.22
CA ALA A 225 -9.01 -20.34 -4.07
C ALA A 225 -10.29 -19.64 -3.60
N VAL A 226 -10.35 -18.33 -3.82
CA VAL A 226 -11.51 -17.50 -3.49
C VAL A 226 -12.09 -16.94 -4.78
N LYS A 227 -13.40 -17.14 -5.00
CA LYS A 227 -14.08 -16.47 -6.09
C LYS A 227 -14.26 -14.99 -5.78
N VAL A 228 -13.95 -14.17 -6.76
CA VAL A 228 -14.00 -12.71 -6.67
C VAL A 228 -14.79 -12.16 -7.85
N ARG A 229 -15.67 -11.20 -7.57
CA ARG A 229 -16.27 -10.32 -8.58
C ARG A 229 -15.67 -8.94 -8.47
N VAL A 230 -15.36 -8.36 -9.63
CA VAL A 230 -14.91 -6.97 -9.73
C VAL A 230 -15.85 -6.24 -10.66
N GLU A 231 -16.50 -5.22 -10.16
CA GLU A 231 -17.33 -4.31 -10.94
C GLU A 231 -16.56 -3.02 -11.20
N LYS A 232 -16.38 -2.65 -12.47
CA LYS A 232 -15.88 -1.33 -12.87
C LYS A 232 -17.04 -0.35 -12.82
N ARG A 233 -16.94 0.66 -11.97
CA ARG A 233 -18.02 1.64 -11.77
C ARG A 233 -18.12 2.60 -12.96
N GLY A 234 -19.34 2.93 -13.33
CA GLY A 234 -19.67 4.04 -14.23
C GLY A 234 -19.59 3.75 -15.72
N THR A 235 -18.79 2.81 -16.20
CA THR A 235 -18.63 2.56 -17.65
C THR A 235 -18.41 1.08 -17.97
N ALA A 236 -18.95 0.63 -19.09
CA ALA A 236 -18.62 -0.67 -19.67
C ALA A 236 -17.14 -0.74 -20.04
N PHE A 237 -16.56 -1.93 -20.00
CA PHE A 237 -15.18 -2.18 -20.44
C PHE A 237 -15.17 -3.00 -21.74
N LYS A 238 -14.11 -2.84 -22.53
CA LYS A 238 -13.86 -3.60 -23.77
C LYS A 238 -12.97 -4.81 -23.52
N GLY A 239 -12.01 -4.68 -22.63
CA GLY A 239 -11.06 -5.72 -22.29
C GLY A 239 -10.65 -5.66 -20.83
N VAL A 240 -10.16 -6.78 -20.31
CA VAL A 240 -9.63 -6.86 -18.96
C VAL A 240 -8.49 -7.85 -18.91
N GLU A 241 -7.50 -7.55 -18.09
CA GLU A 241 -6.38 -8.43 -17.80
C GLU A 241 -6.19 -8.56 -16.29
N VAL A 242 -5.91 -9.78 -15.82
CA VAL A 242 -5.53 -10.06 -14.43
C VAL A 242 -4.08 -10.53 -14.45
N ARG A 243 -3.20 -9.77 -13.81
CA ARG A 243 -1.75 -10.00 -13.81
C ARG A 243 -1.24 -10.37 -12.41
N PRO A 244 -0.17 -11.16 -12.27
CA PRO A 244 0.76 -11.59 -13.32
C PRO A 244 0.14 -12.53 -14.35
N SER A 245 0.53 -12.38 -15.60
CA SER A 245 0.05 -13.24 -16.71
C SER A 245 0.43 -14.71 -16.51
N SER A 246 1.53 -14.98 -15.81
CA SER A 246 1.99 -16.32 -15.46
C SER A 246 1.05 -17.08 -14.52
N TYR A 247 0.16 -16.39 -13.82
CA TYR A 247 -0.86 -17.05 -13.01
C TYR A 247 -1.96 -17.69 -13.84
N GLN A 248 -2.10 -17.29 -15.12
CA GLN A 248 -3.08 -17.83 -16.07
C GLN A 248 -4.49 -17.87 -15.51
N ILE A 249 -4.91 -16.82 -14.83
CA ILE A 249 -6.21 -16.73 -14.18
C ILE A 249 -7.29 -16.54 -15.26
N PRO A 250 -8.21 -17.50 -15.42
CA PRO A 250 -9.33 -17.33 -16.34
C PRO A 250 -10.30 -16.30 -15.78
N VAL A 251 -10.74 -15.38 -16.65
CA VAL A 251 -11.67 -14.29 -16.29
C VAL A 251 -12.96 -14.46 -17.07
N GLU A 252 -14.09 -14.48 -16.36
CA GLU A 252 -15.42 -14.52 -16.94
C GLU A 252 -16.07 -13.12 -16.89
N LYS A 253 -16.61 -12.67 -18.02
CA LYS A 253 -17.41 -11.44 -18.08
C LYS A 253 -18.86 -11.75 -17.67
N ILE A 254 -19.30 -11.20 -16.55
CA ILE A 254 -20.65 -11.43 -16.00
C ILE A 254 -21.64 -10.41 -16.55
N THR A 255 -21.24 -9.12 -16.62
CA THR A 255 -22.01 -8.03 -17.22
C THR A 255 -21.09 -7.11 -18.02
N ASP A 256 -21.61 -6.05 -18.59
CA ASP A 256 -20.78 -5.08 -19.33
C ASP A 256 -19.75 -4.34 -18.47
N ASN A 257 -19.93 -4.35 -17.16
CA ASN A 257 -19.03 -3.69 -16.21
C ASN A 257 -18.52 -4.61 -15.08
N MET A 258 -18.85 -5.92 -15.10
CA MET A 258 -18.49 -6.86 -14.04
C MET A 258 -17.80 -8.11 -14.59
N ILE A 259 -16.76 -8.54 -13.89
CA ILE A 259 -16.03 -9.80 -14.13
C ILE A 259 -16.06 -10.69 -12.90
N GLU A 260 -15.85 -11.98 -13.13
CA GLU A 260 -15.64 -12.99 -12.09
C GLU A 260 -14.38 -13.81 -12.38
N PHE A 261 -13.63 -14.13 -11.36
CA PHE A 261 -12.49 -15.04 -11.43
C PHE A 261 -12.16 -15.63 -10.06
N SER A 262 -11.29 -16.64 -10.02
CA SER A 262 -10.81 -17.23 -8.79
C SER A 262 -9.40 -16.72 -8.47
N LEU A 263 -9.24 -16.06 -7.33
CA LEU A 263 -7.91 -15.80 -6.78
C LEU A 263 -7.31 -17.13 -6.30
N PRO A 264 -6.12 -17.49 -6.77
CA PRO A 264 -5.46 -18.72 -6.35
C PRO A 264 -5.10 -18.74 -4.86
N GLY A 265 -4.51 -19.83 -4.38
CA GLY A 265 -4.07 -19.98 -3.00
C GLY A 265 -3.01 -18.96 -2.56
N TYR A 266 -2.58 -19.02 -1.30
CA TYR A 266 -1.75 -18.00 -0.63
C TYR A 266 -0.58 -17.45 -1.43
N GLU A 267 0.16 -18.28 -2.13
CA GLU A 267 1.36 -17.89 -2.86
C GLU A 267 1.11 -16.97 -4.05
N LYS A 268 -0.13 -16.94 -4.57
CA LYS A 268 -0.53 -16.21 -5.78
C LYS A 268 -1.73 -15.29 -5.58
N ARG A 269 -1.97 -14.82 -4.36
CA ARG A 269 -3.16 -14.01 -4.03
C ARG A 269 -3.02 -12.52 -4.29
N LYS A 270 -1.90 -12.07 -4.82
CA LYS A 270 -1.68 -10.65 -5.12
C LYS A 270 -1.73 -10.47 -6.62
N VAL A 271 -2.73 -9.73 -7.08
CA VAL A 271 -2.94 -9.53 -8.51
C VAL A 271 -3.30 -8.08 -8.82
N SER A 272 -2.98 -7.64 -10.03
CA SER A 272 -3.47 -6.42 -10.65
C SER A 272 -4.62 -6.75 -11.59
N VAL A 273 -5.73 -6.03 -11.47
CA VAL A 273 -6.88 -6.11 -12.39
C VAL A 273 -6.89 -4.83 -13.21
N GLU A 274 -6.76 -4.97 -14.54
CA GLU A 274 -6.56 -3.87 -15.46
C GLU A 274 -7.63 -3.88 -16.54
N PHE A 275 -8.53 -2.93 -16.47
CA PHE A 275 -9.58 -2.76 -17.49
C PHE A 275 -9.09 -1.84 -18.60
N ASP A 276 -9.33 -2.23 -19.85
CA ASP A 276 -9.03 -1.43 -21.06
C ASP A 276 -7.55 -1.04 -21.19
N GLY A 277 -6.65 -1.78 -20.54
CA GLY A 277 -5.21 -1.50 -20.51
C GLY A 277 -4.81 -0.30 -19.64
N ASP A 278 -5.74 0.20 -18.79
CA ASP A 278 -5.44 1.25 -17.83
C ASP A 278 -4.68 0.66 -16.64
N ARG A 279 -3.38 0.95 -16.58
CA ARG A 279 -2.47 0.51 -15.54
C ARG A 279 -2.22 1.56 -14.46
N GLN A 280 -2.86 2.70 -14.60
CA GLN A 280 -2.78 3.79 -13.65
C GLN A 280 -3.93 3.73 -12.65
N HIS A 281 -5.16 3.56 -13.13
CA HIS A 281 -6.36 3.42 -12.30
C HIS A 281 -6.74 1.95 -12.08
N ASN A 282 -5.77 1.06 -12.09
CA ASN A 282 -5.97 -0.36 -11.87
C ASN A 282 -6.39 -0.68 -10.43
N LEU A 283 -6.84 -1.92 -10.24
CA LEU A 283 -7.18 -2.46 -8.93
C LEU A 283 -6.17 -3.53 -8.52
N PHE A 284 -5.55 -3.36 -7.35
CA PHE A 284 -4.81 -4.46 -6.72
C PHE A 284 -5.70 -5.22 -5.74
N LEU A 285 -5.74 -6.54 -5.92
CA LEU A 285 -6.28 -7.44 -4.91
C LEU A 285 -5.11 -8.05 -4.15
N LEU A 286 -5.03 -7.70 -2.86
CA LEU A 286 -3.92 -8.06 -1.98
C LEU A 286 -4.40 -9.12 -0.99
N GLY A 287 -4.12 -10.38 -1.31
CA GLY A 287 -4.48 -11.52 -0.48
C GLY A 287 -3.73 -11.53 0.85
N GLY A 288 -4.43 -11.87 1.91
CA GLY A 288 -3.89 -12.01 3.24
C GLY A 288 -4.43 -13.23 3.96
N ARG A 289 -3.79 -13.56 5.08
CA ARG A 289 -4.20 -14.62 6.02
C ARG A 289 -4.85 -13.99 7.24
N PRO A 290 -5.82 -14.64 7.87
CA PRO A 290 -6.24 -14.27 9.22
C PRO A 290 -5.03 -14.37 10.14
N ASP A 291 -4.86 -13.39 11.00
CA ASP A 291 -3.81 -13.46 12.00
C ASP A 291 -4.22 -14.47 13.11
N LYS A 292 -3.52 -15.60 13.16
CA LYS A 292 -3.72 -16.62 14.19
C LYS A 292 -3.09 -16.23 15.54
N ASP A 293 -2.16 -15.30 15.51
CA ASP A 293 -1.37 -14.87 16.67
C ASP A 293 -1.79 -13.48 17.17
N LYS A 294 -3.04 -13.10 16.93
CA LYS A 294 -3.58 -11.81 17.37
C LYS A 294 -3.39 -11.61 18.87
N PRO A 295 -2.64 -10.60 19.32
CA PRO A 295 -2.36 -10.41 20.74
C PRO A 295 -3.59 -9.93 21.50
N ALA A 296 -3.60 -10.17 22.81
CA ALA A 296 -4.60 -9.57 23.68
C ALA A 296 -4.43 -8.04 23.76
N GLN A 297 -5.53 -7.31 23.66
CA GLN A 297 -5.52 -5.83 23.67
C GLN A 297 -4.96 -5.22 24.96
N SER A 298 -4.95 -5.96 26.05
CA SER A 298 -4.52 -5.51 27.38
C SER A 298 -3.09 -5.93 27.76
N SER A 299 -2.32 -6.51 26.85
CA SER A 299 -0.92 -6.85 27.12
C SER A 299 -0.07 -5.59 27.27
N GLY A 300 0.72 -5.48 28.33
CA GLY A 300 1.50 -4.27 28.64
C GLY A 300 2.51 -3.85 27.59
N ASP A 301 2.99 -4.80 26.77
CA ASP A 301 3.99 -4.54 25.72
C ASP A 301 3.35 -4.40 24.32
N VAL A 302 2.01 -4.38 24.25
CA VAL A 302 1.26 -4.28 23.00
C VAL A 302 0.59 -2.92 22.86
N ILE A 303 0.94 -2.19 21.80
CA ILE A 303 0.22 -1.02 21.33
C ILE A 303 -0.82 -1.53 20.32
N TYR A 304 -2.08 -1.59 20.74
CA TYR A 304 -3.15 -2.17 19.94
C TYR A 304 -4.00 -1.09 19.28
N CYS A 305 -3.98 -1.07 17.94
CA CYS A 305 -4.84 -0.21 17.12
C CYS A 305 -6.02 -1.04 16.59
N GLY A 306 -7.17 -0.94 17.25
CA GLY A 306 -8.42 -1.61 16.81
C GLY A 306 -9.00 -0.99 15.54
N PRO A 307 -10.04 -1.62 14.94
CA PRO A 307 -10.69 -1.08 13.75
C PRO A 307 -11.11 0.38 13.91
N GLY A 308 -10.89 1.19 12.87
CA GLY A 308 -11.14 2.64 12.86
C GLY A 308 -9.89 3.43 12.48
N GLU A 309 -9.99 4.75 12.53
CA GLU A 309 -8.89 5.67 12.21
C GLU A 309 -8.17 6.14 13.47
N HIS A 310 -6.86 6.05 13.46
CA HIS A 310 -5.98 6.49 14.54
C HIS A 310 -4.98 7.49 13.98
N VAL A 311 -4.84 8.64 14.62
CA VAL A 311 -3.89 9.68 14.22
C VAL A 311 -2.91 9.91 15.35
N VAL A 312 -1.64 9.59 15.08
CA VAL A 312 -0.53 9.78 16.02
C VAL A 312 0.59 10.47 15.27
N SER A 313 1.10 11.58 15.78
CA SER A 313 2.13 12.35 15.07
C SER A 313 3.41 11.52 14.83
N LYS A 314 3.80 10.75 15.83
CA LYS A 314 4.97 9.85 15.80
C LYS A 314 4.82 8.77 16.85
N LEU A 315 5.14 7.53 16.49
CA LEU A 315 5.30 6.42 17.42
C LEU A 315 6.78 6.06 17.54
N VAL A 316 7.23 5.85 18.77
CA VAL A 316 8.57 5.29 19.04
C VAL A 316 8.39 3.93 19.68
N LEU A 317 8.98 2.90 19.08
CA LEU A 317 8.94 1.53 19.57
C LEU A 317 10.31 1.16 20.14
N THR A 318 10.29 0.66 21.36
CA THR A 318 11.47 0.24 22.11
C THR A 318 11.50 -1.28 22.32
N ASP A 319 12.49 -1.79 23.04
CA ASP A 319 12.71 -3.24 23.19
C ASP A 319 11.45 -4.02 23.54
N ASN A 320 11.25 -5.14 22.83
CA ASN A 320 10.18 -6.13 23.04
C ASN A 320 8.74 -5.64 22.80
N GLN A 321 8.54 -4.45 22.25
CA GLN A 321 7.21 -3.92 21.99
C GLN A 321 6.61 -4.48 20.71
N THR A 322 5.29 -4.67 20.75
CA THR A 322 4.49 -5.02 19.57
C THR A 322 3.51 -3.90 19.25
N LEU A 323 3.56 -3.39 18.04
CA LEU A 323 2.50 -2.59 17.45
C LEU A 323 1.58 -3.51 16.64
N TYR A 324 0.34 -3.63 17.06
CA TYR A 324 -0.66 -4.42 16.36
C TYR A 324 -1.72 -3.51 15.73
N VAL A 325 -1.78 -3.52 14.39
CA VAL A 325 -2.75 -2.75 13.61
C VAL A 325 -3.79 -3.72 13.05
N ASP A 326 -4.94 -3.77 13.71
CA ASP A 326 -5.98 -4.78 13.43
C ASP A 326 -6.63 -4.59 12.05
N GLU A 327 -7.27 -5.62 11.54
CA GLU A 327 -8.09 -5.54 10.33
C GLU A 327 -9.15 -4.42 10.48
N GLY A 328 -9.27 -3.56 9.47
CA GLY A 328 -10.15 -2.38 9.52
C GLY A 328 -9.56 -1.16 10.24
N ALA A 329 -8.36 -1.26 10.81
CA ALA A 329 -7.65 -0.12 11.38
C ALA A 329 -6.85 0.63 10.30
N VAL A 330 -6.84 1.96 10.37
CA VAL A 330 -5.94 2.83 9.63
C VAL A 330 -5.18 3.69 10.64
N LEU A 331 -3.88 3.53 10.68
CA LEU A 331 -3.00 4.29 11.56
C LEU A 331 -2.21 5.32 10.74
N TYR A 332 -2.51 6.59 10.94
CA TYR A 332 -1.77 7.71 10.34
C TYR A 332 -0.65 8.13 11.28
N THR A 333 0.58 7.80 10.91
CA THR A 333 1.75 8.08 11.76
C THR A 333 3.05 7.91 10.98
N CYS A 334 4.17 8.37 11.56
CA CYS A 334 5.48 7.81 11.29
C CYS A 334 5.96 6.99 12.50
N ILE A 335 6.74 5.95 12.23
CA ILE A 335 7.20 5.02 13.26
C ILE A 335 8.71 5.02 13.31
N GLU A 336 9.25 5.17 14.52
CA GLU A 336 10.67 5.00 14.80
C GLU A 336 10.88 3.80 15.72
N VAL A 337 11.66 2.83 15.26
CA VAL A 337 12.01 1.64 16.02
C VAL A 337 13.45 1.79 16.48
N THR A 338 13.65 1.84 17.81
CA THR A 338 14.97 2.00 18.43
C THR A 338 15.37 0.81 19.32
N GLY A 339 14.47 -0.16 19.47
CA GLY A 339 14.63 -1.34 20.31
C GLY A 339 14.80 -2.66 19.57
N ASP A 340 15.30 -3.65 20.29
CA ASP A 340 15.41 -5.05 19.83
C ASP A 340 14.09 -5.79 20.01
N ASN A 341 13.87 -6.86 19.25
CA ASN A 341 12.70 -7.74 19.32
C ASN A 341 11.36 -7.00 19.11
N VAL A 342 11.35 -5.92 18.34
CA VAL A 342 10.13 -5.17 18.03
C VAL A 342 9.35 -5.87 16.92
N THR A 343 8.04 -5.95 17.10
CA THR A 343 7.13 -6.50 16.09
C THR A 343 6.08 -5.47 15.68
N ILE A 344 5.89 -5.32 14.37
CA ILE A 344 4.76 -4.60 13.77
C ILE A 344 3.92 -5.65 13.04
N ALA A 345 2.65 -5.80 13.39
CA ALA A 345 1.83 -6.86 12.83
C ALA A 345 0.35 -6.47 12.69
N GLY A 346 -0.42 -7.35 12.06
CA GLY A 346 -1.87 -7.21 11.87
C GLY A 346 -2.23 -6.98 10.40
N ASN A 347 -3.53 -7.02 10.11
CA ASN A 347 -4.03 -6.85 8.75
C ASN A 347 -4.49 -5.42 8.43
N GLY A 348 -4.11 -4.45 9.27
CA GLY A 348 -4.47 -3.04 9.11
C GLY A 348 -3.55 -2.26 8.17
N ILE A 349 -3.76 -0.97 8.13
CA ILE A 349 -3.07 -0.03 7.25
C ILE A 349 -2.29 0.98 8.08
N ILE A 350 -1.03 1.22 7.72
CA ILE A 350 -0.22 2.33 8.22
C ILE A 350 -0.03 3.31 7.07
N SER A 351 -0.43 4.56 7.26
CA SER A 351 -0.48 5.57 6.21
C SER A 351 0.32 6.80 6.57
N GLY A 352 1.16 7.23 5.63
CA GLY A 352 1.86 8.52 5.67
C GLY A 352 1.09 9.68 5.03
N GLU A 353 -0.14 9.47 4.60
CA GLU A 353 -0.94 10.46 3.87
C GLU A 353 -1.01 11.82 4.58
N LYS A 354 -1.11 11.81 5.92
CA LYS A 354 -1.20 13.03 6.74
C LYS A 354 0.15 13.62 7.14
N LEU A 355 1.25 12.99 6.77
CA LEU A 355 2.59 13.48 7.07
C LEU A 355 3.03 14.55 6.07
N PRO A 356 3.84 15.52 6.50
CA PRO A 356 4.40 16.51 5.59
C PRO A 356 5.44 15.86 4.68
N HIS A 357 5.29 16.05 3.38
CA HIS A 357 6.24 15.61 2.38
C HIS A 357 7.26 16.73 2.16
N THR A 358 8.36 16.70 2.85
CA THR A 358 9.32 17.81 2.88
C THR A 358 10.39 17.73 1.79
N GLY A 359 10.51 16.61 1.10
CA GLY A 359 11.62 16.37 0.18
C GLY A 359 12.99 16.24 0.85
N SER A 360 13.09 16.52 2.13
CA SER A 360 14.31 16.38 2.90
C SER A 360 14.40 15.01 3.54
N LEU A 361 15.42 14.25 3.17
CA LEU A 361 15.73 12.94 3.77
C LEU A 361 16.10 13.03 5.25
N TYR A 362 16.41 14.22 5.74
CA TYR A 362 16.85 14.46 7.12
C TYR A 362 15.74 14.99 8.02
N ALA A 363 14.57 15.32 7.46
CA ALA A 363 13.46 15.80 8.27
C ALA A 363 12.92 14.70 9.17
N GLU A 364 12.50 15.07 10.36
CA GLU A 364 11.76 14.17 11.24
C GLU A 364 10.47 13.71 10.52
N GLY A 365 10.18 12.41 10.57
CA GLY A 365 9.06 11.83 9.85
C GLY A 365 9.26 11.68 8.33
N ALA A 366 10.50 11.81 7.82
CA ALA A 366 10.80 11.59 6.41
C ALA A 366 10.68 10.11 5.98
N ARG A 367 10.60 9.16 6.91
CA ARG A 367 10.33 7.74 6.65
C ARG A 367 8.99 7.38 7.26
N LEU A 368 8.23 6.51 6.60
CA LEU A 368 7.02 5.99 7.23
C LEU A 368 7.39 5.09 8.42
N ILE A 369 8.33 4.18 8.20
CA ILE A 369 8.91 3.34 9.26
C ILE A 369 10.43 3.41 9.16
N ARG A 370 11.07 3.86 10.22
CA ARG A 370 12.52 3.90 10.36
C ARG A 370 12.95 2.98 11.49
N VAL A 371 13.82 2.01 11.18
CA VAL A 371 14.43 1.10 12.16
C VAL A 371 15.90 1.46 12.28
N ALA A 372 16.27 2.13 13.36
CA ALA A 372 17.64 2.59 13.53
C ALA A 372 17.96 2.95 15.00
N ASP A 373 19.17 2.62 15.40
CA ASP A 373 19.84 3.17 16.60
C ASP A 373 21.26 3.58 16.20
N ASN A 374 21.71 4.77 16.63
CA ASN A 374 23.00 5.30 16.24
C ASN A 374 24.17 4.64 17.00
N THR A 375 23.88 3.89 18.06
CA THR A 375 24.86 3.33 18.98
C THR A 375 24.97 1.80 18.91
N LYS A 376 23.90 1.13 18.46
CA LYS A 376 23.84 -0.33 18.40
C LYS A 376 23.16 -0.84 17.13
N VAL A 377 23.46 -2.06 16.74
CA VAL A 377 22.69 -2.82 15.73
C VAL A 377 21.38 -3.28 16.36
N ILE A 378 20.25 -3.00 15.72
CA ILE A 378 18.94 -3.46 16.17
C ILE A 378 18.70 -4.90 15.68
N SER A 379 18.34 -5.77 16.59
CA SER A 379 18.16 -7.21 16.30
C SER A 379 16.69 -7.64 16.34
N ASN A 380 16.36 -8.63 15.49
CA ASN A 380 15.06 -9.33 15.49
C ASN A 380 13.85 -8.40 15.26
N PHE A 381 13.99 -7.35 14.46
CA PHE A 381 12.84 -6.56 14.02
C PHE A 381 11.94 -7.43 13.12
N LYS A 382 10.64 -7.40 13.35
CA LYS A 382 9.66 -8.11 12.53
C LYS A 382 8.54 -7.19 12.10
N ILE A 383 8.16 -7.29 10.81
CA ILE A 383 6.96 -6.64 10.29
C ILE A 383 6.21 -7.63 9.41
N LYS A 384 4.92 -7.83 9.68
CA LYS A 384 4.12 -8.83 8.95
C LYS A 384 2.69 -8.38 8.70
N ASP A 385 2.16 -8.78 7.54
CA ASP A 385 0.75 -8.70 7.14
C ASP A 385 0.16 -7.29 6.99
N VAL A 386 0.85 -6.23 7.38
CA VAL A 386 0.38 -4.85 7.28
C VAL A 386 0.44 -4.31 5.84
N THR A 387 -0.36 -3.27 5.59
CA THR A 387 -0.31 -2.50 4.35
C THR A 387 0.22 -1.10 4.65
N LEU A 388 1.30 -0.69 3.97
CA LEU A 388 1.96 0.60 4.10
C LEU A 388 1.62 1.45 2.87
N ILE A 389 1.08 2.64 3.07
CA ILE A 389 0.68 3.50 1.95
C ILE A 389 1.14 4.94 2.15
N ASP A 390 1.33 5.62 1.02
CA ASP A 390 1.51 7.07 0.94
C ASP A 390 2.61 7.61 1.86
N SER A 391 3.74 6.92 1.89
CA SER A 391 4.90 7.39 2.65
C SER A 391 5.35 8.79 2.22
N PRO A 392 5.82 9.64 3.14
CA PRO A 392 6.34 10.96 2.81
C PRO A 392 7.67 10.93 2.05
N ASN A 393 8.39 9.82 2.13
CA ASN A 393 9.69 9.53 1.51
C ASN A 393 9.89 8.00 1.54
N TRP A 394 11.10 7.45 1.78
CA TRP A 394 11.32 6.02 1.94
C TRP A 394 10.30 5.37 2.89
N THR A 395 9.74 4.23 2.48
CA THR A 395 8.62 3.64 3.22
C THR A 395 9.08 2.84 4.43
N LEU A 396 9.89 1.80 4.21
CA LEU A 396 10.42 0.94 5.26
C LEU A 396 11.94 0.94 5.19
N ALA A 397 12.58 1.73 6.04
CA ALA A 397 14.02 1.94 6.02
C ALA A 397 14.69 1.36 7.27
N LEU A 398 15.55 0.35 7.05
CA LEU A 398 16.32 -0.34 8.08
C LEU A 398 17.78 0.12 8.00
N TYR A 399 18.30 0.64 9.10
CA TYR A 399 19.67 1.12 9.21
C TYR A 399 20.40 0.41 10.35
N GLY A 400 21.36 -0.46 10.01
CA GLY A 400 22.11 -1.22 11.00
C GLY A 400 21.25 -2.23 11.74
N THR A 401 20.65 -3.18 11.02
CA THR A 401 19.79 -4.22 11.60
C THR A 401 20.38 -5.61 11.44
N LYS A 402 19.96 -6.52 12.32
CA LYS A 402 20.33 -7.93 12.28
C LYS A 402 19.09 -8.82 12.41
N ASP A 403 19.01 -9.84 11.54
CA ASP A 403 17.95 -10.86 11.54
C ASP A 403 16.52 -10.25 11.47
N ALA A 404 16.37 -9.21 10.63
CA ALA A 404 15.07 -8.60 10.38
C ALA A 404 14.19 -9.50 9.49
N VAL A 405 12.88 -9.54 9.78
CA VAL A 405 11.89 -10.30 8.99
C VAL A 405 10.80 -9.37 8.49
N ILE A 406 10.64 -9.29 7.18
CA ILE A 406 9.60 -8.54 6.47
C ILE A 406 8.75 -9.56 5.71
N ASP A 407 7.55 -9.87 6.22
CA ASP A 407 6.73 -10.99 5.75
C ASP A 407 5.34 -10.52 5.33
N ASN A 408 4.95 -10.77 4.09
CA ASN A 408 3.63 -10.46 3.54
C ASN A 408 3.19 -8.99 3.71
N VAL A 409 4.14 -8.07 3.62
CA VAL A 409 3.89 -6.63 3.68
C VAL A 409 3.47 -6.13 2.30
N ASN A 410 2.46 -5.26 2.24
CA ASN A 410 2.06 -4.61 1.00
C ASN A 410 2.44 -3.14 1.07
N ILE A 411 3.16 -2.66 0.07
CA ILE A 411 3.62 -1.27 -0.02
C ILE A 411 3.07 -0.63 -1.29
N ILE A 412 2.43 0.53 -1.14
CA ILE A 412 2.05 1.39 -2.25
C ILE A 412 2.52 2.80 -1.90
N CYS A 413 3.60 3.24 -2.53
CA CYS A 413 4.18 4.55 -2.30
C CYS A 413 4.53 5.21 -3.63
N TRP A 414 3.90 6.33 -3.90
CA TRP A 414 4.17 7.06 -5.12
C TRP A 414 4.61 8.49 -4.81
N ILE A 415 5.89 8.66 -4.63
CA ILE A 415 6.56 9.96 -4.45
C ILE A 415 8.04 9.82 -4.83
N LEU A 416 8.67 10.92 -5.23
CA LEU A 416 10.12 10.98 -5.44
C LEU A 416 10.87 10.60 -4.16
N ASN A 417 11.91 9.76 -4.25
CA ASN A 417 12.53 9.07 -3.12
C ASN A 417 11.51 8.27 -2.28
N GLY A 418 10.47 7.76 -2.92
CA GLY A 418 9.47 6.89 -2.30
C GLY A 418 9.85 5.44 -2.47
N ASP A 419 11.02 5.07 -1.93
CA ASP A 419 11.52 3.70 -1.95
C ASP A 419 10.62 2.80 -1.09
N GLY A 420 10.53 1.53 -1.43
CA GLY A 420 9.70 0.56 -0.72
C GLY A 420 10.38 0.01 0.53
N ILE A 421 11.42 -0.80 0.32
CA ILE A 421 12.17 -1.48 1.38
C ILE A 421 13.65 -1.20 1.19
N ASP A 422 14.23 -0.46 2.11
CA ASP A 422 15.66 -0.15 2.14
C ASP A 422 16.37 -0.92 3.25
N LEU A 423 17.28 -1.79 2.88
CA LEU A 423 18.14 -2.55 3.77
C LEU A 423 19.54 -1.95 3.75
N THR A 424 19.79 -1.05 4.70
CA THR A 424 21.07 -0.34 4.80
C THR A 424 21.88 -0.85 5.98
N CYS A 425 23.10 -1.30 5.75
CA CYS A 425 23.93 -1.88 6.81
C CYS A 425 23.22 -3.01 7.57
N SER A 426 22.46 -3.84 6.86
CA SER A 426 21.57 -4.86 7.45
C SER A 426 22.05 -6.28 7.16
N THR A 427 22.12 -7.11 8.20
CA THR A 427 22.62 -8.49 8.14
C THR A 427 21.50 -9.49 8.42
N GLY A 428 21.45 -10.60 7.65
CA GLY A 428 20.50 -11.69 7.90
C GLY A 428 19.04 -11.36 7.65
N ALA A 429 18.73 -10.30 6.92
CA ALA A 429 17.36 -9.88 6.68
C ALA A 429 16.64 -10.83 5.69
N THR A 430 15.37 -11.12 5.98
CA THR A 430 14.49 -11.87 5.09
C THR A 430 13.30 -11.00 4.68
N VAL A 431 13.10 -10.84 3.36
CA VAL A 431 11.94 -10.19 2.75
C VAL A 431 11.19 -11.22 1.95
N LYS A 432 9.95 -11.53 2.30
CA LYS A 432 9.21 -12.58 1.60
C LYS A 432 7.73 -12.27 1.44
N ASP A 433 7.14 -12.83 0.39
CA ASP A 433 5.70 -12.74 0.10
C ASP A 433 5.19 -11.29 0.00
N CYS A 434 6.07 -10.30 -0.23
CA CYS A 434 5.70 -8.88 -0.25
C CYS A 434 5.13 -8.44 -1.60
N PHE A 435 4.26 -7.45 -1.56
CA PHE A 435 3.85 -6.66 -2.72
C PHE A 435 4.41 -5.25 -2.57
N VAL A 436 5.13 -4.77 -3.58
CA VAL A 436 5.76 -3.45 -3.53
C VAL A 436 5.51 -2.72 -4.85
N ARG A 437 4.69 -1.67 -4.80
CA ARG A 437 4.57 -0.69 -5.88
C ARG A 437 5.08 0.66 -5.42
N THR A 438 6.10 1.16 -6.11
CA THR A 438 6.77 2.41 -5.76
C THR A 438 7.01 3.27 -6.98
N TYR A 439 7.22 4.56 -6.75
CA TYR A 439 7.74 5.46 -7.76
C TYR A 439 9.26 5.33 -7.86
N ASP A 440 9.96 5.23 -6.73
CA ASP A 440 11.39 4.99 -6.64
C ASP A 440 11.71 3.50 -6.42
N ASP A 441 12.86 3.12 -5.90
CA ASP A 441 13.29 1.72 -5.79
C ASP A 441 12.32 0.85 -4.97
N CYS A 442 11.93 -0.33 -5.48
CA CYS A 442 11.04 -1.21 -4.72
C CYS A 442 11.76 -1.87 -3.54
N ILE A 443 12.91 -2.50 -3.81
CA ILE A 443 13.75 -3.14 -2.79
C ILE A 443 15.19 -2.76 -3.05
N SER A 444 15.87 -2.21 -2.06
CA SER A 444 17.26 -1.81 -2.20
C SER A 444 18.15 -2.26 -1.04
N LEU A 445 19.35 -2.73 -1.39
CA LEU A 445 20.39 -3.15 -0.48
C LEU A 445 21.53 -2.12 -0.58
N LYS A 446 21.77 -1.38 0.50
CA LYS A 446 22.67 -0.22 0.51
C LYS A 446 23.69 -0.30 1.65
N ILE A 447 24.74 0.52 1.58
CA ILE A 447 25.63 0.83 2.70
C ILE A 447 25.74 2.34 2.79
N LEU A 448 24.90 2.92 3.62
CA LEU A 448 24.79 4.36 3.79
C LEU A 448 25.04 4.74 5.23
N GLY A 449 26.09 5.50 5.47
CA GLY A 449 26.37 6.05 6.81
C GLY A 449 25.81 7.45 7.04
N LEU A 450 25.09 8.01 6.06
CA LEU A 450 24.66 9.41 6.10
C LEU A 450 23.39 9.64 6.93
N TYR A 451 22.54 8.61 7.07
CA TYR A 451 21.20 8.76 7.64
C TYR A 451 21.06 8.22 9.06
N GLY A 452 22.16 7.96 9.73
CA GLY A 452 22.18 7.35 11.06
C GLY A 452 22.13 5.82 11.02
N GLY A 453 22.03 5.21 12.19
CA GLY A 453 22.10 3.76 12.36
C GLY A 453 23.53 3.24 12.55
N ALA A 454 23.62 2.02 13.07
CA ALA A 454 24.90 1.34 13.29
C ALA A 454 25.52 0.93 11.95
N LYS A 455 26.84 1.04 11.88
CA LYS A 455 27.60 0.65 10.69
C LYS A 455 27.82 -0.86 10.67
N ALA A 456 27.49 -1.50 9.57
CA ALA A 456 27.65 -2.95 9.37
C ALA A 456 27.72 -3.29 7.88
N ASN A 457 28.01 -4.54 7.56
CA ASN A 457 27.80 -5.08 6.22
C ASN A 457 26.30 -5.16 5.91
N THR A 458 25.97 -5.14 4.63
CA THR A 458 24.66 -5.62 4.15
C THR A 458 24.89 -7.00 3.56
N ASN A 459 24.53 -8.04 4.31
CA ASN A 459 24.85 -9.41 3.91
C ASN A 459 23.84 -10.44 4.42
N HIS A 460 23.90 -11.64 3.82
CA HIS A 460 22.97 -12.73 4.09
C HIS A 460 21.50 -12.30 3.98
N VAL A 461 21.22 -11.39 3.04
CA VAL A 461 19.85 -10.92 2.76
C VAL A 461 19.18 -11.88 1.79
N GLN A 462 17.96 -12.27 2.12
CA GLN A 462 17.12 -13.10 1.25
C GLN A 462 15.85 -12.33 0.88
N VAL A 463 15.60 -12.20 -0.43
CA VAL A 463 14.34 -11.67 -0.98
C VAL A 463 13.68 -12.81 -1.75
N ASP A 464 12.48 -13.21 -1.33
CA ASP A 464 11.80 -14.39 -1.88
C ASP A 464 10.32 -14.12 -2.16
N ASN A 465 9.82 -14.59 -3.29
CA ASN A 465 8.40 -14.58 -3.68
C ASN A 465 7.74 -13.19 -3.57
N CYS A 466 8.43 -12.13 -4.01
CA CYS A 466 7.90 -10.77 -4.00
C CYS A 466 7.32 -10.39 -5.36
N LEU A 467 6.23 -9.61 -5.32
CA LEU A 467 5.59 -9.03 -6.49
C LEU A 467 5.91 -7.53 -6.56
N LEU A 468 6.61 -7.10 -7.62
CA LEU A 468 7.22 -5.79 -7.71
C LEU A 468 6.66 -4.97 -8.88
N TRP A 469 6.46 -3.67 -8.65
CA TRP A 469 6.06 -2.70 -9.67
C TRP A 469 6.79 -1.37 -9.41
N CYS A 470 7.66 -0.96 -10.33
CA CYS A 470 8.40 0.29 -10.22
C CYS A 470 7.96 1.27 -11.31
N ASP A 471 7.44 2.42 -10.91
CA ASP A 471 6.95 3.44 -11.86
C ASP A 471 8.08 4.35 -12.39
N LEU A 472 9.25 4.42 -11.76
CA LEU A 472 10.36 5.28 -12.21
C LEU A 472 11.73 4.64 -12.14
N ALA A 473 12.16 4.13 -10.98
CA ALA A 473 13.56 3.80 -10.70
C ALA A 473 13.87 2.31 -10.91
N ARG A 474 13.98 1.49 -9.86
CA ARG A 474 14.44 0.11 -9.97
C ARG A 474 13.55 -0.85 -9.17
N CYS A 475 13.29 -2.03 -9.71
CA CYS A 475 12.55 -3.03 -8.94
C CYS A 475 13.41 -3.67 -7.85
N VAL A 476 14.67 -4.00 -8.17
CA VAL A 476 15.65 -4.45 -7.17
C VAL A 476 16.99 -3.78 -7.44
N MET A 477 17.56 -3.20 -6.41
CA MET A 477 18.86 -2.56 -6.47
C MET A 477 19.80 -3.07 -5.39
N VAL A 478 20.98 -3.51 -5.78
CA VAL A 478 22.09 -3.84 -4.89
C VAL A 478 23.21 -2.80 -5.09
N GLY A 479 23.46 -1.97 -4.09
CA GLY A 479 24.17 -0.72 -4.25
C GLY A 479 23.23 0.37 -4.78
N PRO A 480 23.61 1.29 -5.65
CA PRO A 480 24.98 1.79 -5.89
C PRO A 480 25.45 2.74 -4.78
N GLU A 481 24.55 3.24 -3.97
CA GLU A 481 24.83 4.17 -2.88
C GLU A 481 25.66 3.49 -1.78
N VAL A 482 26.86 3.10 -2.15
CA VAL A 482 27.80 2.37 -1.30
C VAL A 482 29.00 3.25 -1.02
N GLY A 483 29.12 3.67 0.22
CA GLY A 483 30.27 4.40 0.69
C GLY A 483 29.98 5.81 1.20
N THR A 484 30.89 6.28 2.01
CA THR A 484 30.92 7.63 2.56
C THR A 484 32.35 8.13 2.57
N LYS A 485 32.56 9.42 2.88
CA LYS A 485 33.87 9.91 3.22
C LYS A 485 34.35 9.22 4.50
N GLY A 486 35.47 8.51 4.41
CA GLY A 486 36.13 7.89 5.55
C GLY A 486 36.50 6.41 5.31
N GLU A 487 37.20 5.83 6.26
CA GLU A 487 37.65 4.44 6.23
C GLU A 487 36.50 3.50 6.58
N TRP A 488 35.72 3.10 5.61
CA TRP A 488 34.72 2.07 5.75
C TRP A 488 35.25 0.75 5.18
N ILE A 489 35.15 -0.30 5.99
CA ILE A 489 35.60 -1.64 5.65
C ILE A 489 34.43 -2.59 5.40
N TYR A 490 33.25 -2.05 5.15
CA TYR A 490 32.02 -2.84 4.98
C TYR A 490 31.81 -3.20 3.51
N SER A 491 30.93 -4.18 3.27
CA SER A 491 30.62 -4.70 1.93
C SER A 491 29.18 -5.16 1.83
N ILE A 492 28.69 -5.28 0.59
CA ILE A 492 27.44 -6.01 0.31
C ILE A 492 27.83 -7.38 -0.21
N HIS A 493 27.39 -8.44 0.48
CA HIS A 493 27.76 -9.79 0.06
C HIS A 493 26.81 -10.88 0.52
N ASP A 494 26.86 -12.04 -0.17
CA ASP A 494 26.06 -13.24 0.17
C ASP A 494 24.56 -12.94 0.21
N CYS A 495 24.02 -12.30 -0.83
CA CYS A 495 22.63 -11.92 -0.92
C CYS A 495 21.93 -12.68 -2.05
N GLU A 496 20.69 -13.11 -1.81
CA GLU A 496 19.90 -13.87 -2.77
C GLU A 496 18.53 -13.22 -2.99
N ILE A 497 18.17 -13.00 -4.25
CA ILE A 497 16.87 -12.50 -4.72
C ILE A 497 16.28 -13.58 -5.63
N LYS A 498 15.15 -14.17 -5.22
CA LYS A 498 14.58 -15.30 -5.95
C LYS A 498 13.06 -15.34 -6.00
N ASN A 499 12.53 -16.14 -6.95
CA ASN A 499 11.10 -16.41 -7.10
C ASN A 499 10.24 -15.15 -7.22
N CYS A 500 10.82 -14.03 -7.65
CA CYS A 500 10.12 -12.75 -7.72
C CYS A 500 9.43 -12.54 -9.08
N ILE A 501 8.36 -11.78 -9.06
CA ILE A 501 7.68 -11.36 -10.29
C ILE A 501 7.72 -9.83 -10.38
N VAL A 502 8.24 -9.31 -11.47
CA VAL A 502 8.14 -7.90 -11.81
C VAL A 502 6.91 -7.71 -12.69
N LEU A 503 5.85 -7.12 -12.14
CA LEU A 503 4.63 -6.80 -12.89
C LEU A 503 4.90 -5.73 -13.94
N GLU A 504 5.59 -4.68 -13.54
CA GLU A 504 5.93 -3.55 -14.39
C GLU A 504 7.22 -2.90 -13.95
N SER A 505 8.02 -2.45 -14.91
CA SER A 505 9.13 -1.54 -14.64
C SER A 505 9.20 -0.45 -15.70
N THR A 506 9.36 0.80 -15.28
CA THR A 506 9.60 1.94 -16.17
C THR A 506 11.07 2.33 -16.23
N GLY A 507 11.82 2.09 -15.17
CA GLY A 507 13.27 2.29 -15.11
C GLY A 507 14.06 1.00 -15.33
N THR A 508 15.17 0.84 -14.62
CA THR A 508 15.95 -0.40 -14.61
C THR A 508 15.30 -1.44 -13.70
N MET A 509 15.22 -2.69 -14.14
CA MET A 509 14.55 -3.70 -13.32
C MET A 509 15.44 -4.26 -12.23
N LEU A 510 16.56 -4.86 -12.63
CA LEU A 510 17.53 -5.48 -11.73
C LEU A 510 18.86 -4.77 -11.87
N SER A 511 19.38 -4.27 -10.78
CA SER A 511 20.62 -3.50 -10.79
C SER A 511 21.58 -3.97 -9.71
N VAL A 512 22.85 -4.07 -10.08
CA VAL A 512 23.96 -4.19 -9.14
C VAL A 512 24.94 -3.06 -9.49
N GLY A 513 25.11 -2.14 -8.57
CA GLY A 513 25.90 -0.94 -8.86
C GLY A 513 26.87 -0.61 -7.74
N GLN A 514 27.98 -0.01 -8.13
CA GLN A 514 29.00 0.52 -7.22
C GLN A 514 29.33 1.94 -7.61
N GLU A 515 28.83 2.88 -6.85
CA GLU A 515 29.00 4.31 -7.08
C GLU A 515 29.27 5.01 -5.75
N PRO A 516 30.37 5.77 -5.62
CA PRO A 516 30.61 6.56 -4.42
C PRO A 516 29.66 7.76 -4.38
N LEU A 517 28.97 7.97 -3.25
CA LEU A 517 28.01 9.07 -3.06
C LEU A 517 28.62 10.48 -3.08
N SER A 518 29.93 10.61 -2.99
CA SER A 518 30.60 11.89 -2.98
C SER A 518 31.97 11.80 -3.61
N GLU A 519 32.43 12.90 -4.18
CA GLU A 519 33.81 13.03 -4.65
C GLU A 519 34.79 12.65 -3.52
N GLY A 520 35.70 11.74 -3.81
CA GLY A 520 36.63 11.15 -2.82
C GLY A 520 36.01 10.12 -1.86
N GLY A 521 34.79 9.66 -2.12
CA GLY A 521 34.19 8.53 -1.39
C GLY A 521 34.82 7.21 -1.79
N THR A 522 34.79 6.22 -0.89
CA THR A 522 35.25 4.85 -1.12
C THR A 522 34.08 4.01 -1.59
N ALA A 523 34.20 3.37 -2.74
CA ALA A 523 33.25 2.35 -3.16
C ALA A 523 33.51 1.04 -2.39
N MET A 524 32.44 0.45 -1.84
CA MET A 524 32.53 -0.78 -1.06
C MET A 524 32.45 -2.02 -1.96
N PRO A 525 33.14 -3.11 -1.63
CA PRO A 525 33.03 -4.35 -2.40
C PRO A 525 31.61 -4.89 -2.44
N ILE A 526 31.21 -5.45 -3.61
CA ILE A 526 29.95 -6.18 -3.80
C ILE A 526 30.30 -7.59 -4.30
N LYS A 527 29.87 -8.62 -3.55
CA LYS A 527 30.27 -9.99 -3.83
C LYS A 527 29.16 -11.01 -3.60
N ASN A 528 29.18 -12.12 -4.35
CA ASN A 528 28.29 -13.25 -4.14
C ASN A 528 26.80 -12.83 -4.13
N ILE A 529 26.34 -12.20 -5.20
CA ILE A 529 24.96 -11.75 -5.38
C ILE A 529 24.27 -12.68 -6.38
N THR A 530 23.14 -13.23 -6.00
CA THR A 530 22.37 -14.12 -6.86
C THR A 530 20.97 -13.59 -7.09
N PHE A 531 20.58 -13.48 -8.36
CA PHE A 531 19.22 -13.29 -8.81
C PHE A 531 18.76 -14.54 -9.53
N SER A 532 17.71 -15.20 -9.05
CA SER A 532 17.25 -16.44 -9.66
C SER A 532 15.72 -16.55 -9.75
N ASP A 533 15.28 -17.28 -10.77
CA ASP A 533 13.86 -17.62 -10.94
C ASP A 533 12.94 -16.38 -10.92
N ILE A 534 13.32 -15.35 -11.69
CA ILE A 534 12.59 -14.09 -11.78
C ILE A 534 11.84 -14.01 -13.10
N GLN A 535 10.55 -13.69 -13.00
CA GLN A 535 9.73 -13.43 -14.16
C GLN A 535 9.39 -11.94 -14.26
N VAL A 536 9.55 -11.39 -15.45
CA VAL A 536 9.14 -10.03 -15.76
C VAL A 536 7.94 -10.08 -16.68
N ASP A 537 6.80 -9.62 -16.19
CA ASP A 537 5.52 -9.70 -16.88
C ASP A 537 5.37 -8.55 -17.89
N ASN A 538 5.97 -7.40 -17.63
CA ASN A 538 5.97 -6.27 -18.52
C ASN A 538 7.12 -5.30 -18.28
N MET A 539 7.60 -4.70 -19.38
CA MET A 539 8.63 -3.67 -19.36
C MET A 539 8.18 -2.47 -20.18
N LYS A 540 8.13 -1.31 -19.56
CA LYS A 540 8.00 -0.04 -20.24
C LYS A 540 9.21 0.81 -19.88
N ILE A 541 10.38 0.39 -20.31
CA ILE A 541 11.63 1.01 -19.91
C ILE A 541 11.87 2.31 -20.68
N LYS A 542 12.31 3.33 -19.97
CA LYS A 542 12.80 4.59 -20.56
C LYS A 542 14.04 4.34 -21.42
N GLU A 543 14.40 5.29 -22.26
CA GLU A 543 15.63 5.20 -23.08
C GLU A 543 16.88 4.95 -22.22
N SER A 544 16.92 5.46 -20.99
CA SER A 544 18.01 5.27 -20.03
C SER A 544 17.86 4.04 -19.13
N GLY A 545 16.76 3.30 -19.21
CA GLY A 545 16.53 2.11 -18.39
C GLY A 545 17.08 0.84 -19.05
N HIS A 546 17.37 -0.18 -18.24
CA HIS A 546 17.88 -1.47 -18.71
C HIS A 546 17.18 -2.64 -18.02
N PRO A 547 16.99 -3.79 -18.69
CA PRO A 547 16.47 -4.99 -18.04
C PRO A 547 17.35 -5.43 -16.87
N ILE A 548 18.64 -5.49 -17.12
CA ILE A 548 19.68 -5.74 -16.11
C ILE A 548 20.78 -4.70 -16.32
N TYR A 549 21.20 -4.06 -15.24
CA TYR A 549 22.29 -3.11 -15.24
C TYR A 549 23.29 -3.44 -14.13
N VAL A 550 24.48 -3.87 -14.53
CA VAL A 550 25.61 -4.08 -13.63
C VAL A 550 26.65 -3.01 -13.94
N PHE A 551 26.95 -2.16 -12.97
CA PHE A 551 27.85 -1.04 -13.25
C PHE A 551 28.78 -0.69 -12.09
N GLN A 552 29.92 -0.19 -12.45
CA GLN A 552 30.92 0.35 -11.56
C GLN A 552 31.35 1.70 -12.09
N SER A 553 30.99 2.76 -11.38
CA SER A 553 31.43 4.10 -11.71
C SER A 553 32.91 4.29 -11.37
N ALA A 554 33.51 5.30 -11.97
CA ALA A 554 34.88 5.68 -11.67
C ALA A 554 35.07 5.94 -10.17
N THR A 555 35.96 5.22 -9.53
CA THR A 555 36.27 5.37 -8.12
C THR A 555 37.66 5.97 -7.96
N HIS A 556 37.88 6.76 -6.92
CA HIS A 556 39.20 7.29 -6.61
C HIS A 556 40.11 6.27 -5.88
N GLN A 557 39.60 5.09 -5.56
CA GLN A 557 40.37 4.04 -4.89
C GLN A 557 40.60 2.84 -5.80
N GLU A 558 41.82 2.31 -5.72
CA GLU A 558 42.19 1.05 -6.35
C GLU A 558 41.62 -0.12 -5.55
N GLY A 559 41.25 -1.21 -6.25
CA GLY A 559 40.89 -2.48 -5.64
C GLY A 559 39.42 -2.60 -5.24
N CYS A 560 38.56 -1.68 -5.63
CA CYS A 560 37.12 -1.88 -5.52
C CYS A 560 36.70 -3.00 -6.47
N GLN A 561 36.11 -4.05 -5.92
CA GLN A 561 35.78 -5.27 -6.67
C GLN A 561 34.30 -5.56 -6.61
N MET A 562 33.76 -5.91 -7.78
CA MET A 562 32.47 -6.60 -7.90
C MET A 562 32.75 -7.99 -8.43
N GLU A 563 32.36 -9.02 -7.68
CA GLU A 563 32.68 -10.40 -8.05
C GLU A 563 31.57 -11.40 -7.71
N ASN A 564 31.50 -12.48 -8.46
CA ASN A 564 30.57 -13.58 -8.26
C ASN A 564 29.11 -13.10 -8.27
N ILE A 565 28.68 -12.52 -9.38
CA ILE A 565 27.30 -12.04 -9.58
C ILE A 565 26.63 -13.02 -10.56
N LEU A 566 25.54 -13.61 -10.14
CA LEU A 566 24.78 -14.59 -10.92
C LEU A 566 23.36 -14.10 -11.19
N PHE A 567 23.00 -14.06 -12.47
CA PHE A 567 21.61 -13.94 -12.93
C PHE A 567 21.21 -15.25 -13.58
N LYS A 568 20.20 -15.94 -13.00
CA LYS A 568 19.83 -17.29 -13.41
C LYS A 568 18.33 -17.44 -13.59
N ASN A 569 17.90 -18.16 -14.64
CA ASN A 569 16.48 -18.45 -14.90
C ASN A 569 15.61 -17.19 -14.89
N ILE A 570 16.00 -16.15 -15.61
CA ILE A 570 15.23 -14.90 -15.69
C ILE A 570 14.51 -14.83 -17.03
N ARG A 571 13.22 -14.57 -16.98
CA ARG A 571 12.39 -14.46 -18.18
C ARG A 571 11.78 -13.06 -18.30
N PHE A 572 11.99 -12.45 -19.45
CA PHE A 572 11.41 -11.17 -19.82
C PHE A 572 10.37 -11.37 -20.93
N ASP A 573 9.15 -10.89 -20.69
CA ASP A 573 8.11 -10.78 -21.70
C ASP A 573 7.93 -9.29 -22.04
N ASP A 574 8.41 -8.89 -23.22
CA ASP A 574 8.39 -7.51 -23.67
C ASP A 574 7.18 -7.25 -24.57
N ARG A 575 6.14 -6.64 -24.02
CA ARG A 575 4.92 -6.31 -24.74
C ARG A 575 5.01 -5.02 -25.56
N PHE A 576 6.05 -4.22 -25.34
CA PHE A 576 6.20 -2.90 -25.97
C PHE A 576 7.33 -2.82 -27.01
N GLY A 577 7.98 -3.93 -27.36
CA GLY A 577 9.05 -3.96 -28.33
C GLY A 577 10.32 -3.28 -27.83
N PHE A 578 10.67 -3.54 -26.59
CA PHE A 578 11.81 -2.99 -25.92
C PHE A 578 13.14 -3.31 -26.63
N LYS A 579 14.00 -2.31 -26.80
CA LYS A 579 15.24 -2.44 -27.59
C LYS A 579 16.52 -2.34 -26.76
N ASN A 580 16.43 -1.97 -25.49
CA ASN A 580 17.61 -1.75 -24.68
C ASN A 580 18.28 -3.08 -24.34
N LYS A 581 19.60 -3.07 -24.34
CA LYS A 581 20.41 -4.24 -24.00
C LYS A 581 20.55 -4.39 -22.47
N LEU A 582 20.90 -5.56 -22.05
CA LEU A 582 21.54 -5.75 -20.76
C LEU A 582 22.86 -5.00 -20.78
N VAL A 583 23.24 -4.32 -19.71
CA VAL A 583 24.48 -3.54 -19.69
C VAL A 583 25.37 -3.97 -18.54
N VAL A 584 26.64 -4.16 -18.84
CA VAL A 584 27.71 -4.38 -17.87
C VAL A 584 28.81 -3.35 -18.15
N SER A 585 29.06 -2.44 -17.21
CA SER A 585 29.97 -1.33 -17.40
C SER A 585 30.91 -1.14 -16.22
N SER A 586 32.21 -1.02 -16.49
CA SER A 586 33.22 -0.56 -15.53
C SER A 586 33.94 0.65 -16.10
N GLU A 587 33.78 1.80 -15.46
CA GLU A 587 34.36 3.05 -15.93
C GLU A 587 35.83 3.23 -15.55
N ASP A 588 36.28 2.55 -14.48
CA ASP A 588 37.67 2.65 -14.00
C ASP A 588 38.45 1.39 -14.36
N ALA A 589 39.47 1.53 -15.21
CA ALA A 589 40.32 0.41 -15.65
C ALA A 589 41.09 -0.28 -14.51
N ARG A 590 41.21 0.36 -13.34
CA ARG A 590 41.85 -0.22 -12.14
C ARG A 590 40.92 -1.17 -11.38
N ASN A 591 39.64 -1.08 -11.62
CA ASN A 591 38.60 -1.87 -10.97
C ASN A 591 38.06 -2.92 -11.91
N THR A 592 37.58 -4.02 -11.36
CA THR A 592 37.10 -5.16 -12.14
C THR A 592 35.71 -5.59 -11.72
N ILE A 593 34.92 -5.98 -12.71
CA ILE A 593 33.75 -6.82 -12.53
C ILE A 593 34.14 -8.23 -12.98
N SER A 594 34.24 -9.16 -12.06
CA SER A 594 34.71 -10.50 -12.33
C SER A 594 33.70 -11.60 -11.98
N ASN A 595 33.73 -12.69 -12.76
CA ASN A 595 32.82 -13.83 -12.58
C ASN A 595 31.34 -13.41 -12.55
N LEU A 596 30.93 -12.60 -13.53
CA LEU A 596 29.52 -12.28 -13.77
C LEU A 596 28.93 -13.30 -14.73
N VAL A 597 27.88 -13.99 -14.33
CA VAL A 597 27.26 -15.06 -15.11
C VAL A 597 25.80 -14.75 -15.40
N PHE A 598 25.43 -14.84 -16.67
CA PHE A 598 24.04 -14.90 -17.13
C PHE A 598 23.74 -16.34 -17.54
N GLU A 599 22.90 -17.04 -16.76
CA GLU A 599 22.55 -18.44 -16.99
C GLU A 599 21.04 -18.57 -17.27
N ASN A 600 20.69 -19.11 -18.44
CA ASN A 600 19.29 -19.31 -18.84
C ASN A 600 18.44 -18.01 -18.75
N ILE A 601 18.89 -16.95 -19.38
CA ILE A 601 18.15 -15.70 -19.49
C ILE A 601 17.34 -15.72 -20.79
N ILE A 602 16.02 -15.57 -20.69
CA ILE A 602 15.10 -15.67 -21.81
C ILE A 602 14.43 -14.32 -22.07
N HIS A 603 14.54 -13.80 -23.27
CA HIS A 603 13.84 -12.61 -23.73
C HIS A 603 12.89 -12.95 -24.87
N ASN A 604 11.60 -12.71 -24.68
CA ASN A 604 10.53 -13.03 -25.66
C ASN A 604 10.63 -14.47 -26.20
N GLY A 605 10.85 -15.44 -25.30
CA GLY A 605 10.92 -16.86 -25.63
C GLY A 605 12.25 -17.30 -26.28
N LYS A 606 13.26 -16.44 -26.36
CA LYS A 606 14.59 -16.75 -26.91
C LYS A 606 15.67 -16.54 -25.86
N ALA A 607 16.62 -17.46 -25.79
CA ALA A 607 17.81 -17.25 -24.98
C ALA A 607 18.60 -16.03 -25.49
N ILE A 608 19.13 -15.25 -24.56
CA ILE A 608 20.01 -14.14 -24.90
C ILE A 608 21.34 -14.65 -25.47
N THR A 609 21.99 -13.79 -26.25
CA THR A 609 23.31 -14.01 -26.85
C THR A 609 24.24 -12.87 -26.46
N GLU A 610 25.53 -12.97 -26.82
CA GLU A 610 26.48 -11.88 -26.65
C GLU A 610 26.00 -10.56 -27.30
N GLY A 611 25.23 -10.65 -28.40
CA GLY A 611 24.66 -9.48 -29.09
C GLY A 611 23.62 -8.71 -28.28
N ASP A 612 23.04 -9.33 -27.27
CA ASP A 612 22.01 -8.76 -26.40
C ASP A 612 22.59 -8.08 -25.14
N VAL A 613 23.90 -8.20 -24.94
CA VAL A 613 24.62 -7.62 -23.79
C VAL A 613 25.61 -6.57 -24.28
N GLU A 614 25.57 -5.38 -23.71
CA GLU A 614 26.56 -4.33 -23.90
C GLU A 614 27.60 -4.40 -22.79
N ILE A 615 28.86 -4.58 -23.18
CA ILE A 615 29.98 -4.75 -22.24
C ILE A 615 30.97 -3.60 -22.44
N GLN A 616 31.31 -2.91 -21.35
CA GLN A 616 32.27 -1.81 -21.34
C GLN A 616 33.29 -1.96 -20.20
N GLY A 617 34.56 -1.69 -20.48
CA GLY A 617 35.63 -1.66 -19.49
C GLY A 617 36.18 -3.04 -19.11
N ASN A 618 36.74 -3.14 -17.91
CA ASN A 618 37.41 -4.35 -17.42
C ASN A 618 36.41 -5.31 -16.74
N VAL A 619 35.75 -6.12 -17.53
CA VAL A 619 34.67 -6.99 -17.08
C VAL A 619 34.87 -8.43 -17.61
N ASN A 620 34.59 -9.42 -16.77
CA ASN A 620 34.57 -10.83 -17.14
C ASN A 620 33.11 -11.33 -17.03
N VAL A 621 32.50 -11.59 -18.17
CA VAL A 621 31.09 -12.00 -18.31
C VAL A 621 31.03 -13.36 -19.00
N GLU A 622 30.20 -14.25 -18.48
CA GLU A 622 29.87 -15.54 -19.08
C GLU A 622 28.36 -15.61 -19.36
N ILE A 623 27.97 -16.04 -20.56
CA ILE A 623 26.57 -16.25 -20.98
C ILE A 623 26.40 -17.77 -21.27
N LYS A 624 25.46 -18.42 -20.53
CA LYS A 624 25.17 -19.85 -20.58
C LYS A 624 23.74 -20.16 -21.00
#